data_a7dc178e119a27316ac2d748bf9c6b1d
#
_entry.id   a7dc178e119a27316ac2d748bf9c6b1d
#
_cell.length_a   1.000
_cell.length_b   1.000
_cell.length_c   1.000
_cell.angle_alpha   90.00
_cell.angle_beta   90.00
_cell.angle_gamma   90.00
#
_symmetry.space_group_name_H-M   'P 1'
#
loop_
_entity.id
_entity.type
_entity.pdbx_description
1 polymer ?
#
loop_
_entity_poly.entity_id
_entity_poly.type
_entity_poly.pdbx_seq_one_letter_code
_entity_poly.pdbx_strand_id
1 'polypeptide(L)'
;MNAEGFRHLPDRDLLLLIAKRESDALEVVYDRYITPVWKLALITCGGASNAEKAVYRTFRDLWRRPQPATTERLAVRLLSEVQRGCGKKRQHRN
;
A
#
# COMPACT_ATOMS: atom_id res chain seq x y z
N MET A 1 18.54 -10.43 -7.08
CA MET A 1 17.62 -9.77 -8.00
C MET A 1 17.28 -8.40 -7.45
N ASN A 2 17.06 -7.43 -8.31
CA ASN A 2 16.76 -6.10 -7.85
C ASN A 2 15.38 -5.65 -8.37
N ALA A 3 14.96 -4.46 -7.98
CA ALA A 3 13.64 -3.96 -8.35
C ALA A 3 13.44 -3.93 -9.86
N GLU A 4 14.48 -3.63 -10.60
CA GLU A 4 14.39 -3.58 -12.06
C GLU A 4 13.90 -4.89 -12.64
N GLY A 5 14.36 -6.00 -12.10
CA GLY A 5 13.97 -7.30 -12.61
C GLY A 5 12.52 -7.65 -12.31
N PHE A 6 11.90 -6.95 -11.38
CA PHE A 6 10.52 -7.23 -10.99
C PHE A 6 9.49 -6.28 -11.59
N ARG A 7 9.93 -5.22 -12.27
CA ARG A 7 9.00 -4.17 -12.69
C ARG A 7 7.94 -4.61 -13.67
N HIS A 8 8.17 -5.66 -14.40
CA HIS A 8 7.20 -6.15 -15.38
C HIS A 8 6.22 -7.19 -14.81
N LEU A 9 6.43 -7.58 -13.57
CA LEU A 9 5.61 -8.64 -12.98
C LEU A 9 4.21 -8.13 -12.61
N PRO A 10 3.19 -9.00 -12.73
CA PRO A 10 1.87 -8.64 -12.23
C PRO A 10 1.85 -8.56 -10.71
N ASP A 11 0.86 -7.85 -10.19
CA ASP A 11 0.75 -7.64 -8.75
C ASP A 11 0.80 -8.93 -7.95
N ARG A 12 0.14 -9.95 -8.45
CA ARG A 12 0.11 -11.23 -7.74
C ARG A 12 1.49 -11.82 -7.54
N ASP A 13 2.31 -11.75 -8.59
CA ASP A 13 3.66 -12.28 -8.49
C ASP A 13 4.50 -11.45 -7.52
N LEU A 14 4.27 -10.15 -7.50
CA LEU A 14 4.96 -9.29 -6.55
C LEU A 14 4.59 -9.65 -5.12
N LEU A 15 3.30 -9.94 -4.87
CA LEU A 15 2.88 -10.33 -3.54
C LEU A 15 3.53 -11.65 -3.10
N LEU A 16 3.68 -12.58 -4.04
CA LEU A 16 4.36 -13.83 -3.74
C LEU A 16 5.81 -13.58 -3.33
N LEU A 17 6.46 -12.67 -4.03
CA LEU A 17 7.85 -12.31 -3.71
C LEU A 17 7.95 -11.60 -2.38
N ILE A 18 6.99 -10.75 -2.07
CA ILE A 18 6.96 -10.09 -0.76
C ILE A 18 6.80 -11.14 0.34
N ALA A 19 5.97 -12.14 0.10
CA ALA A 19 5.82 -13.23 1.06
C ALA A 19 7.13 -13.97 1.29
N LYS A 20 8.01 -13.97 0.29
CA LYS A 20 9.34 -14.55 0.41
C LYS A 20 10.36 -13.56 0.95
N ARG A 21 9.90 -12.41 1.39
CA ARG A 21 10.74 -11.37 1.99
C ARG A 21 11.68 -10.69 1.00
N GLU A 22 11.24 -10.55 -0.25
CA GLU A 22 12.01 -9.81 -1.25
C GLU A 22 11.61 -8.34 -1.19
N SER A 23 12.43 -7.54 -0.54
CA SER A 23 12.11 -6.13 -0.35
C SER A 23 12.05 -5.36 -1.67
N ASP A 24 12.78 -5.81 -2.68
CA ASP A 24 12.73 -5.16 -3.98
C ASP A 24 11.36 -5.27 -4.62
N ALA A 25 10.61 -6.33 -4.31
CA ALA A 25 9.25 -6.47 -4.82
C ALA A 25 8.33 -5.44 -4.16
N LEU A 26 8.53 -5.16 -2.89
CA LEU A 26 7.76 -4.12 -2.22
C LEU A 26 8.05 -2.75 -2.83
N GLU A 27 9.30 -2.50 -3.17
CA GLU A 27 9.68 -1.25 -3.81
C GLU A 27 8.93 -1.06 -5.12
N VAL A 28 8.80 -2.13 -5.91
CA VAL A 28 8.06 -2.05 -7.17
C VAL A 28 6.60 -1.75 -6.94
N VAL A 29 5.99 -2.39 -5.95
CA VAL A 29 4.59 -2.11 -5.61
C VAL A 29 4.44 -0.66 -5.16
N TYR A 30 5.36 -0.21 -4.34
CA TYR A 30 5.34 1.17 -3.88
C TYR A 30 5.38 2.15 -5.06
N ASP A 31 6.35 1.97 -5.95
CA ASP A 31 6.48 2.84 -7.12
C ASP A 31 5.23 2.82 -7.99
N ARG A 32 4.61 1.65 -8.10
CA ARG A 32 3.45 1.47 -8.96
C ARG A 32 2.21 2.17 -8.43
N TYR A 33 2.06 2.23 -7.12
CA TYR A 33 0.83 2.70 -6.51
C TYR A 33 0.95 3.95 -5.65
N ILE A 34 2.15 4.47 -5.45
CA ILE A 34 2.31 5.58 -4.51
C ILE A 34 1.50 6.83 -4.93
N THR A 35 1.41 7.11 -6.23
CA THR A 35 0.73 8.31 -6.66
C THR A 35 -0.77 8.31 -6.29
N PRO A 36 -1.56 7.31 -6.69
CA PRO A 36 -2.98 7.32 -6.30
C PRO A 36 -3.18 7.16 -4.80
N VAL A 37 -2.33 6.39 -4.14
CA VAL A 37 -2.44 6.20 -2.70
C VAL A 37 -2.19 7.52 -1.98
N TRP A 38 -1.16 8.25 -2.40
CA TRP A 38 -0.82 9.52 -1.79
C TRP A 38 -1.93 10.56 -2.00
N LYS A 39 -2.45 10.62 -3.22
CA LYS A 39 -3.53 11.57 -3.51
C LYS A 39 -4.75 11.30 -2.65
N LEU A 40 -5.14 10.04 -2.52
CA LEU A 40 -6.28 9.71 -1.70
C LEU A 40 -6.00 10.03 -0.24
N ALA A 41 -4.79 9.75 0.22
CA ALA A 41 -4.43 10.04 1.61
C ALA A 41 -4.53 11.53 1.91
N LEU A 42 -4.05 12.37 0.99
CA LEU A 42 -4.12 13.80 1.20
C LEU A 42 -5.57 14.29 1.34
N ILE A 43 -6.44 13.77 0.49
CA ILE A 43 -7.85 14.16 0.51
C ILE A 43 -8.52 13.68 1.79
N THR A 44 -8.25 12.43 2.15
CA THR A 44 -8.99 11.78 3.23
C THR A 44 -8.48 12.16 4.61
N CYS A 45 -7.18 12.34 4.75
CA CYS A 45 -6.56 12.56 6.06
C CYS A 45 -6.49 14.04 6.47
N GLY A 46 -6.74 14.93 5.54
CA GLY A 46 -6.80 16.35 5.87
C GLY A 46 -5.46 17.02 6.12
N GLY A 47 -4.37 16.49 5.56
CA GLY A 47 -3.09 17.14 5.70
C GLY A 47 -1.95 16.20 5.40
N ALA A 48 -0.82 16.79 4.99
CA ALA A 48 0.33 16.00 4.55
C ALA A 48 0.90 15.12 5.66
N SER A 49 0.95 15.62 6.89
CA SER A 49 1.51 14.86 7.98
C SER A 49 0.72 13.59 8.27
N ASN A 50 -0.60 13.72 8.35
CA ASN A 50 -1.44 12.54 8.57
C ASN A 50 -1.44 11.61 7.37
N ALA A 51 -1.39 12.19 6.16
CA ALA A 51 -1.35 11.39 4.95
C ALA A 51 -0.09 10.53 4.92
N GLU A 52 1.03 11.10 5.30
CA GLU A 52 2.29 10.38 5.32
C GLU A 52 2.24 9.17 6.24
N LYS A 53 1.65 9.36 7.41
CA LYS A 53 1.51 8.27 8.37
C LYS A 53 0.61 7.16 7.83
N ALA A 54 -0.48 7.55 7.18
CA ALA A 54 -1.42 6.58 6.63
C ALA A 54 -0.76 5.77 5.51
N VAL A 55 -0.01 6.44 4.65
CA VAL A 55 0.68 5.78 3.55
C VAL A 55 1.73 4.81 4.10
N TYR A 56 2.49 5.26 5.07
CA TYR A 56 3.51 4.40 5.67
C TYR A 56 2.88 3.13 6.25
N ARG A 57 1.78 3.29 6.99
CA ARG A 57 1.11 2.14 7.59
C ARG A 57 0.58 1.18 6.54
N THR A 58 0.07 1.72 5.44
CA THR A 58 -0.49 0.90 4.37
C THR A 58 0.57 -0.02 3.78
N PHE A 59 1.74 0.54 3.44
CA PHE A 59 2.78 -0.27 2.84
C PHE A 59 3.50 -1.16 3.85
N ARG A 60 3.59 -0.72 5.11
CA ARG A 60 4.13 -1.57 6.15
C ARG A 60 3.24 -2.78 6.38
N ASP A 61 1.93 -2.57 6.36
CA ASP A 61 1.00 -3.68 6.52
C ASP A 61 1.10 -4.67 5.37
N LEU A 62 1.30 -4.14 4.17
CA LEU A 62 1.49 -5.01 3.01
C LEU A 62 2.72 -5.89 3.18
N TRP A 63 3.79 -5.31 3.70
CA TRP A 63 5.01 -6.07 3.94
C TRP A 63 4.79 -7.15 4.98
N ARG A 64 4.06 -6.83 6.02
CA ARG A 64 3.83 -7.77 7.11
C ARG A 64 2.85 -8.87 6.73
N ARG A 65 1.84 -8.55 5.95
CA ARG A 65 0.78 -9.48 5.58
C ARG A 65 0.46 -9.35 4.10
N PRO A 66 1.33 -9.87 3.25
CA PRO A 66 1.11 -9.72 1.80
C PRO A 66 -0.11 -10.43 1.26
N GLN A 67 -0.51 -11.56 1.84
CA GLN A 67 -1.71 -12.29 1.45
C GLN A 67 -1.82 -12.55 -0.05
N PRO A 68 -0.85 -13.26 -0.62
CA PRO A 68 -0.82 -13.45 -2.09
C PRO A 68 -1.98 -14.30 -2.61
N ALA A 69 -2.65 -15.04 -1.74
CA ALA A 69 -3.75 -15.90 -2.17
C ALA A 69 -5.08 -15.15 -2.27
N THR A 70 -5.11 -13.88 -1.89
CA THR A 70 -6.35 -13.12 -1.93
C THR A 70 -6.81 -12.89 -3.36
N THR A 71 -8.13 -12.79 -3.55
CA THR A 71 -8.68 -12.43 -4.85
C THR A 71 -8.92 -10.93 -4.98
N GLU A 72 -8.72 -10.20 -3.90
CA GLU A 72 -8.89 -8.76 -3.91
C GLU A 72 -7.80 -8.10 -4.74
N ARG A 73 -8.17 -7.11 -5.54
CA ARG A 73 -7.20 -6.36 -6.31
C ARG A 73 -6.32 -5.55 -5.39
N LEU A 74 -5.04 -5.53 -5.70
CA LEU A 74 -4.09 -4.82 -4.86
C LEU A 74 -4.41 -3.33 -4.76
N ALA A 75 -4.80 -2.72 -5.87
CA ALA A 75 -5.17 -1.30 -5.85
C ALA A 75 -6.31 -1.05 -4.87
N VAL A 76 -7.34 -1.90 -4.91
CA VAL A 76 -8.48 -1.75 -4.02
C VAL A 76 -8.05 -1.91 -2.57
N ARG A 77 -7.22 -2.89 -2.30
CA ARG A 77 -6.73 -3.13 -0.95
C ARG A 77 -5.99 -1.92 -0.40
N LEU A 78 -5.05 -1.38 -1.18
CA LEU A 78 -4.25 -0.27 -0.71
C LEU A 78 -5.07 0.99 -0.48
N LEU A 79 -5.99 1.29 -1.40
CA LEU A 79 -6.81 2.48 -1.26
C LEU A 79 -7.78 2.34 -0.09
N SER A 80 -8.34 1.16 0.11
CA SER A 80 -9.23 0.91 1.24
C SER A 80 -8.50 1.07 2.57
N GLU A 81 -7.26 0.60 2.63
CA GLU A 81 -6.48 0.71 3.86
C GLU A 81 -6.21 2.15 4.22
N VAL A 82 -5.87 2.96 3.23
CA VAL A 82 -5.65 4.38 3.46
C VAL A 82 -6.91 5.05 3.98
N GLN A 83 -8.03 4.77 3.34
CA GLN A 83 -9.31 5.36 3.77
C GLN A 83 -9.67 4.96 5.19
N ARG A 84 -9.50 3.69 5.51
CA ARG A 84 -9.83 3.19 6.83
C ARG A 84 -8.99 3.86 7.91
N GLY A 85 -7.72 4.03 7.63
CA GLY A 85 -6.82 4.65 8.59
C GLY A 85 -7.20 6.08 8.91
N CYS A 86 -7.57 6.84 7.90
CA CYS A 86 -7.90 8.26 8.10
C CYS A 86 -9.34 8.46 8.52
N GLY A 87 -10.25 7.66 7.96
CA GLY A 87 -11.65 7.77 8.32
C GLY A 87 -11.89 7.47 9.78
N LYS A 88 -11.17 6.51 10.32
CA LYS A 88 -11.26 6.14 11.70
C LYS A 88 -10.94 7.32 12.60
N LYS A 89 -9.90 8.05 12.25
CA LYS A 89 -9.48 9.19 12.99
C LYS A 89 -10.53 10.29 12.98
N ARG A 90 -11.17 10.49 11.85
CA ARG A 90 -12.20 11.51 11.73
C ARG A 90 -13.41 11.19 12.55
N GLN A 91 -13.82 9.94 12.55
CA GLN A 91 -14.96 9.52 13.36
C GLN A 91 -14.73 9.77 14.82
N HIS A 92 -13.51 9.62 15.23
CA HIS A 92 -13.16 9.76 16.62
C HIS A 92 -13.42 11.14 17.16
N ARG A 93 -13.44 12.11 16.30
CA ARG A 93 -13.64 13.48 16.73
C ARG A 93 -15.02 13.77 17.20
N ASN A 94 -15.96 12.98 16.82
CA ASN A 94 -17.32 13.19 17.33
C ASN A 94 -17.47 12.74 18.76
#